data_abf1d883aab988e88c3edd1dcb1bcf91
#
_entry.id   abf1d883aab988e88c3edd1dcb1bcf91
#
_cell.length_a   1.000
_cell.length_b   1.000
_cell.length_c   1.000
_cell.angle_alpha   90.00
_cell.angle_beta   90.00
_cell.angle_gamma   90.00
#
_symmetry.space_group_name_H-M   'P 1'
#
loop_
_entity.id
_entity.type
_entity.pdbx_description
1 polymer ?
#
loop_
_entity_poly.entity_id
_entity_poly.type
_entity_poly.pdbx_seq_one_letter_code
_entity_poly.pdbx_strand_id
1 'polypeptide(L)'
;QKVTGIIHENLRDYTIHDIDFVAGFDVGANKIGKPINEAIYESPNMVNWIEKNDMPKANGTVYESPALDGVGIWVENKVKPIESEKSESELREEIIKVLEETGVEVIVSYLPVGSEKATQFWAQVCLDTNTAFVNCMPAFIASDKEWAQKFTDKNIPIIGDDIKGQVGATIVHRTLARLCDERGTKIEKTYQINVGGNTDFLNMKEQERLVSKRISKTESVQSQLTDRLDDDNIYVGPSDFI
;
A
#
# COMPACT_ATOMS: atom_id res chain seq x y z
N GLN A 1 28.12 6.76 4.44
CA GLN A 1 27.09 7.53 5.19
C GLN A 1 25.79 6.76 5.09
N LYS A 2 25.14 6.44 6.23
CA LYS A 2 23.90 5.66 6.24
C LYS A 2 22.80 6.42 5.50
N VAL A 3 22.11 5.75 4.57
CA VAL A 3 20.98 6.33 3.84
C VAL A 3 19.79 6.45 4.78
N THR A 4 19.27 7.67 4.95
CA THR A 4 18.13 7.93 5.81
C THR A 4 16.87 7.22 5.28
N GLY A 5 16.14 6.56 6.17
CA GLY A 5 14.91 5.86 5.82
C GLY A 5 15.10 4.39 5.42
N ILE A 6 16.33 3.91 5.28
CA ILE A 6 16.64 2.53 4.93
C ILE A 6 17.20 1.80 6.15
N ILE A 7 16.58 0.68 6.52
CA ILE A 7 17.03 -0.15 7.64
C ILE A 7 18.31 -0.89 7.28
N HIS A 8 18.36 -1.47 6.08
CA HIS A 8 19.49 -2.21 5.56
C HIS A 8 19.94 -1.60 4.23
N GLU A 9 21.15 -1.05 4.18
CA GLU A 9 21.72 -0.46 2.95
C GLU A 9 22.01 -1.51 1.88
N ASN A 10 22.40 -2.69 2.35
CA ASN A 10 22.66 -3.85 1.50
C ASN A 10 21.77 -5.01 1.95
N LEU A 11 21.07 -5.63 1.01
CA LEU A 11 20.32 -6.86 1.21
C LEU A 11 20.99 -7.95 0.35
N ARG A 12 21.92 -8.71 0.95
CA ARG A 12 22.88 -9.56 0.24
C ARG A 12 23.68 -8.71 -0.76
N ASP A 13 23.59 -9.03 -2.04
CA ASP A 13 24.32 -8.35 -3.12
C ASP A 13 23.55 -7.16 -3.71
N TYR A 14 22.33 -6.87 -3.20
CA TYR A 14 21.45 -5.82 -3.70
C TYR A 14 21.50 -4.57 -2.83
N THR A 15 21.42 -3.42 -3.49
CA THR A 15 21.29 -2.08 -2.93
C THR A 15 20.07 -1.37 -3.51
N ILE A 16 19.74 -0.19 -3.01
CA ILE A 16 18.67 0.65 -3.62
C ILE A 16 18.96 1.06 -5.07
N HIS A 17 20.24 1.02 -5.48
CA HIS A 17 20.66 1.38 -6.84
C HIS A 17 20.41 0.28 -7.87
N ASP A 18 20.08 -0.91 -7.41
CA ASP A 18 19.72 -2.06 -8.25
C ASP A 18 18.21 -2.10 -8.56
N ILE A 19 17.45 -1.12 -8.05
CA ILE A 19 16.00 -0.98 -8.32
C ILE A 19 15.80 -0.06 -9.52
N ASP A 20 15.16 -0.56 -10.57
CA ASP A 20 14.74 0.22 -11.72
C ASP A 20 13.21 0.27 -11.82
N PHE A 21 12.65 1.47 -11.97
CA PHE A 21 11.21 1.69 -12.12
C PHE A 21 10.86 1.71 -13.60
N VAL A 22 10.42 0.58 -14.12
CA VAL A 22 10.20 0.36 -15.55
C VAL A 22 8.77 0.62 -16.02
N ALA A 23 7.80 0.54 -15.12
CA ALA A 23 6.41 0.85 -15.39
C ALA A 23 5.70 1.38 -14.13
N GLY A 24 4.74 2.27 -14.29
CA GLY A 24 3.81 2.69 -13.26
C GLY A 24 2.36 2.49 -13.76
N PHE A 25 1.43 2.32 -12.84
CA PHE A 25 0.02 2.18 -13.15
C PHE A 25 -0.80 3.08 -12.22
N ASP A 26 -1.70 3.87 -12.78
CA ASP A 26 -2.53 4.81 -12.02
C ASP A 26 -3.92 4.91 -12.67
N VAL A 27 -4.89 5.38 -11.92
CA VAL A 27 -6.24 5.68 -12.43
C VAL A 27 -6.40 7.15 -12.82
N GLY A 28 -5.49 8.01 -12.37
CA GLY A 28 -5.56 9.45 -12.58
C GLY A 28 -5.25 9.87 -14.01
N ALA A 29 -6.23 10.46 -14.69
CA ALA A 29 -6.11 10.89 -16.09
C ALA A 29 -4.91 11.82 -16.36
N ASN A 30 -4.52 12.63 -15.36
CA ASN A 30 -3.41 13.57 -15.48
C ASN A 30 -2.02 12.95 -15.35
N LYS A 31 -1.91 11.68 -14.96
CA LYS A 31 -0.65 10.96 -14.79
C LYS A 31 -0.36 9.99 -15.92
N ILE A 32 -1.41 9.40 -16.51
CA ILE A 32 -1.30 8.40 -17.55
C ILE A 32 -0.57 8.96 -18.77
N GLY A 33 0.35 8.19 -19.32
CA GLY A 33 1.19 8.56 -20.47
C GLY A 33 2.42 9.38 -20.13
N LYS A 34 2.60 9.79 -18.87
CA LYS A 34 3.78 10.56 -18.42
C LYS A 34 4.90 9.64 -17.92
N PRO A 35 6.16 10.08 -17.99
CA PRO A 35 7.25 9.44 -17.28
C PRO A 35 6.97 9.39 -15.76
N ILE A 36 7.35 8.31 -15.09
CA ILE A 36 7.09 8.12 -13.65
C ILE A 36 7.63 9.29 -12.82
N ASN A 37 8.85 9.74 -13.11
CA ASN A 37 9.51 10.86 -12.42
C ASN A 37 8.85 12.22 -12.64
N GLU A 38 7.92 12.33 -13.58
CA GLU A 38 7.08 13.52 -13.80
C GLU A 38 5.68 13.32 -13.19
N ALA A 39 5.10 12.15 -13.41
CA ALA A 39 3.77 11.82 -12.94
C ALA A 39 3.61 11.93 -11.41
N ILE A 40 4.65 11.63 -10.64
CA ILE A 40 4.63 11.73 -9.16
C ILE A 40 4.42 13.16 -8.66
N TYR A 41 4.66 14.19 -9.49
CA TYR A 41 4.43 15.60 -9.15
C TYR A 41 3.04 16.10 -9.57
N GLU A 42 2.27 15.29 -10.27
CA GLU A 42 0.91 15.67 -10.66
C GLU A 42 -0.04 15.69 -9.47
N SER A 43 -0.98 16.62 -9.49
CA SER A 43 -1.98 16.73 -8.42
C SER A 43 -2.92 15.50 -8.40
N PRO A 44 -3.32 15.05 -7.20
CA PRO A 44 -2.92 15.53 -5.89
C PRO A 44 -1.54 14.99 -5.46
N ASN A 45 -0.58 15.87 -5.28
CA ASN A 45 0.71 15.55 -4.68
C ASN A 45 0.78 16.20 -3.29
N MET A 46 0.82 15.37 -2.23
CA MET A 46 0.79 15.83 -0.83
C MET A 46 2.18 15.94 -0.23
N VAL A 47 3.19 15.37 -0.88
CA VAL A 47 4.57 15.33 -0.35
C VAL A 47 5.53 15.67 -1.48
N ASN A 48 6.27 16.76 -1.29
CA ASN A 48 7.24 17.25 -2.25
C ASN A 48 8.62 17.41 -1.56
N TRP A 49 9.31 16.28 -1.35
CA TRP A 49 10.60 16.27 -0.66
C TRP A 49 11.78 16.58 -1.57
N ILE A 50 11.65 16.22 -2.83
CA ILE A 50 12.70 16.38 -3.84
C ILE A 50 12.16 17.34 -4.85
N GLU A 51 12.92 18.40 -5.13
CA GLU A 51 12.59 19.33 -6.20
C GLU A 51 12.55 18.59 -7.54
N LYS A 52 11.59 18.94 -8.39
CA LYS A 52 11.37 18.25 -9.67
C LYS A 52 12.64 18.14 -10.53
N ASN A 53 13.47 19.18 -10.49
CA ASN A 53 14.73 19.22 -11.24
C ASN A 53 15.83 18.32 -10.68
N ASP A 54 15.72 17.94 -9.41
CA ASP A 54 16.69 17.08 -8.72
C ASP A 54 16.28 15.60 -8.76
N MET A 55 15.06 15.33 -9.26
CA MET A 55 14.55 13.96 -9.38
C MET A 55 15.31 13.20 -10.47
N PRO A 56 15.89 12.02 -10.16
CA PRO A 56 16.50 11.17 -11.17
C PRO A 56 15.51 10.82 -12.27
N LYS A 57 16.02 10.70 -13.50
CA LYS A 57 15.19 10.23 -14.61
C LYS A 57 14.82 8.78 -14.39
N ALA A 58 13.55 8.45 -14.58
CA ALA A 58 13.06 7.07 -14.63
C ALA A 58 12.77 6.69 -16.09
N ASN A 59 13.03 5.44 -16.44
CA ASN A 59 12.76 4.95 -17.80
C ASN A 59 11.30 4.56 -18.01
N GLY A 60 10.55 4.34 -16.92
CA GLY A 60 9.18 3.87 -16.96
C GLY A 60 8.16 4.97 -17.26
N THR A 61 7.08 4.56 -17.91
CA THR A 61 5.88 5.36 -18.18
C THR A 61 4.74 4.92 -17.27
N VAL A 62 3.81 5.82 -16.98
CA VAL A 62 2.58 5.52 -16.27
C VAL A 62 1.50 5.08 -17.26
N TYR A 63 0.94 3.91 -17.04
CA TYR A 63 -0.13 3.30 -17.81
C TYR A 63 -1.45 3.32 -17.03
N GLU A 64 -2.53 3.10 -17.74
CA GLU A 64 -3.86 3.04 -17.15
C GLU A 64 -4.06 1.78 -16.31
N SER A 65 -4.71 1.95 -15.14
CA SER A 65 -5.17 0.87 -14.27
C SER A 65 -6.69 0.95 -14.10
N PRO A 66 -7.42 -0.17 -14.04
CA PRO A 66 -8.86 -0.13 -13.83
C PRO A 66 -9.22 0.37 -12.43
N ALA A 67 -10.22 1.25 -12.34
CA ALA A 67 -10.74 1.82 -11.09
C ALA A 67 -11.86 0.94 -10.52
N LEU A 68 -11.54 -0.28 -10.07
CA LEU A 68 -12.52 -1.33 -9.72
C LEU A 68 -13.32 -1.04 -8.46
N ASP A 69 -12.72 -0.41 -7.45
CA ASP A 69 -13.39 -0.04 -6.22
C ASP A 69 -13.90 1.41 -6.25
N GLY A 70 -13.71 2.07 -7.39
CA GLY A 70 -14.01 3.48 -7.56
C GLY A 70 -13.10 4.38 -6.72
N VAL A 71 -13.40 5.65 -6.73
CA VAL A 71 -12.75 6.68 -5.90
C VAL A 71 -13.65 6.96 -4.71
N GLY A 72 -13.07 7.04 -3.51
CA GLY A 72 -13.84 7.34 -2.30
C GLY A 72 -14.54 8.71 -2.41
N ILE A 73 -15.76 8.80 -1.89
CA ILE A 73 -16.62 9.99 -1.99
C ILE A 73 -15.97 11.30 -1.51
N TRP A 74 -15.03 11.20 -0.57
CA TRP A 74 -14.32 12.36 -0.03
C TRP A 74 -13.15 12.83 -0.90
N VAL A 75 -12.72 12.03 -1.87
CA VAL A 75 -11.57 12.33 -2.73
C VAL A 75 -11.94 12.49 -4.21
N GLU A 76 -13.19 12.23 -4.60
CA GLU A 76 -13.68 12.29 -5.99
C GLU A 76 -13.45 13.66 -6.66
N ASN A 77 -13.48 14.75 -5.88
CA ASN A 77 -13.21 16.09 -6.37
C ASN A 77 -11.71 16.38 -6.56
N LYS A 78 -10.83 15.55 -6.04
CA LYS A 78 -9.37 15.71 -6.09
C LYS A 78 -8.71 14.76 -7.09
N VAL A 79 -9.23 13.55 -7.19
CA VAL A 79 -8.75 12.53 -8.12
C VAL A 79 -9.81 12.34 -9.20
N LYS A 80 -9.42 12.56 -10.44
CA LYS A 80 -10.29 12.33 -11.60
C LYS A 80 -9.78 11.08 -12.31
N PRO A 81 -10.45 9.95 -12.14
CA PRO A 81 -10.13 8.75 -12.90
C PRO A 81 -10.29 9.03 -14.40
N ILE A 82 -9.47 8.35 -15.20
CA ILE A 82 -9.67 8.38 -16.64
C ILE A 82 -11.01 7.73 -16.98
N GLU A 83 -11.76 8.36 -17.85
CA GLU A 83 -12.95 7.75 -18.47
C GLU A 83 -12.48 6.79 -19.54
N SER A 84 -12.24 5.54 -19.13
CA SER A 84 -11.74 4.51 -20.04
C SER A 84 -12.83 4.06 -21.00
N GLU A 85 -12.49 3.99 -22.28
CA GLU A 85 -13.33 3.35 -23.30
C GLU A 85 -13.11 1.84 -23.35
N LYS A 86 -12.12 1.32 -22.56
CA LYS A 86 -11.71 -0.08 -22.54
C LYS A 86 -12.43 -0.82 -21.42
N SER A 87 -12.78 -2.07 -21.70
CA SER A 87 -13.25 -3.01 -20.68
C SER A 87 -12.11 -3.41 -19.72
N GLU A 88 -12.47 -3.95 -18.56
CA GLU A 88 -11.50 -4.50 -17.61
C GLU A 88 -10.61 -5.58 -18.26
N SER A 89 -11.18 -6.41 -19.13
CA SER A 89 -10.43 -7.46 -19.84
C SER A 89 -9.39 -6.89 -20.81
N GLU A 90 -9.75 -5.86 -21.57
CA GLU A 90 -8.82 -5.19 -22.48
C GLU A 90 -7.71 -4.48 -21.72
N LEU A 91 -8.02 -3.79 -20.63
CA LEU A 91 -7.01 -3.18 -19.76
C LEU A 91 -6.06 -4.24 -19.17
N ARG A 92 -6.61 -5.37 -18.75
CA ARG A 92 -5.81 -6.47 -18.22
C ARG A 92 -4.84 -7.04 -19.26
N GLU A 93 -5.27 -7.23 -20.50
CA GLU A 93 -4.41 -7.70 -21.59
C GLU A 93 -3.29 -6.70 -21.89
N GLU A 94 -3.60 -5.39 -21.91
CA GLU A 94 -2.59 -4.35 -22.09
C GLU A 94 -1.59 -4.31 -20.93
N ILE A 95 -2.07 -4.42 -19.69
CA ILE A 95 -1.21 -4.47 -18.50
C ILE A 95 -0.24 -5.65 -18.60
N ILE A 96 -0.74 -6.85 -18.90
CA ILE A 96 0.10 -8.06 -19.06
C ILE A 96 1.16 -7.82 -20.13
N LYS A 97 0.77 -7.27 -21.27
CA LYS A 97 1.70 -6.94 -22.34
C LYS A 97 2.79 -5.96 -21.91
N VAL A 98 2.43 -4.91 -21.18
CA VAL A 98 3.40 -3.94 -20.64
C VAL A 98 4.38 -4.62 -19.68
N LEU A 99 3.89 -5.49 -18.78
CA LEU A 99 4.73 -6.20 -17.83
C LEU A 99 5.73 -7.13 -18.54
N GLU A 100 5.30 -7.82 -19.58
CA GLU A 100 6.15 -8.70 -20.41
C GLU A 100 7.19 -7.88 -21.20
N GLU A 101 6.78 -6.80 -21.87
CA GLU A 101 7.66 -5.96 -22.68
C GLU A 101 8.72 -5.22 -21.85
N THR A 102 8.38 -4.85 -20.61
CA THR A 102 9.28 -4.12 -19.70
C THR A 102 10.08 -5.03 -18.79
N GLY A 103 9.77 -6.33 -18.76
CA GLY A 103 10.49 -7.33 -17.97
C GLY A 103 10.35 -7.13 -16.46
N VAL A 104 9.15 -6.72 -16.00
CA VAL A 104 8.89 -6.48 -14.58
C VAL A 104 9.08 -7.76 -13.77
N GLU A 105 9.89 -7.69 -12.73
CA GLU A 105 10.13 -8.79 -11.79
C GLU A 105 9.28 -8.69 -10.53
N VAL A 106 8.93 -7.47 -10.10
CA VAL A 106 8.20 -7.20 -8.85
C VAL A 106 7.18 -6.09 -9.07
N ILE A 107 5.93 -6.32 -8.67
CA ILE A 107 4.90 -5.29 -8.55
C ILE A 107 4.77 -4.87 -7.09
N VAL A 108 4.85 -3.56 -6.85
CA VAL A 108 4.63 -2.95 -5.52
C VAL A 108 3.32 -2.18 -5.54
N SER A 109 2.36 -2.58 -4.70
CA SER A 109 1.04 -1.98 -4.63
C SER A 109 0.95 -0.94 -3.51
N TYR A 110 0.65 0.31 -3.88
CA TYR A 110 0.36 1.44 -3.00
C TYR A 110 -1.03 2.02 -3.29
N LEU A 111 -2.00 1.18 -3.56
CA LEU A 111 -3.38 1.61 -3.80
C LEU A 111 -3.98 2.32 -2.56
N PRO A 112 -5.02 3.13 -2.71
CA PRO A 112 -5.72 3.73 -1.58
C PRO A 112 -6.39 2.68 -0.69
N VAL A 113 -6.55 3.00 0.59
CA VAL A 113 -7.33 2.16 1.53
C VAL A 113 -8.74 1.94 1.00
N GLY A 114 -9.23 0.69 1.06
CA GLY A 114 -10.52 0.28 0.51
C GLY A 114 -10.47 -0.19 -0.94
N SER A 115 -9.29 -0.33 -1.54
CA SER A 115 -9.10 -0.86 -2.90
C SER A 115 -8.95 -2.38 -2.90
N GLU A 116 -9.94 -3.09 -2.36
CA GLU A 116 -9.91 -4.55 -2.20
C GLU A 116 -9.92 -5.28 -3.54
N LYS A 117 -10.87 -4.93 -4.42
CA LYS A 117 -10.99 -5.54 -5.76
C LYS A 117 -9.78 -5.24 -6.63
N ALA A 118 -9.30 -4.00 -6.59
CA ALA A 118 -8.11 -3.61 -7.33
C ALA A 118 -6.87 -4.36 -6.82
N THR A 119 -6.72 -4.56 -5.51
CA THR A 119 -5.61 -5.34 -4.96
C THR A 119 -5.68 -6.82 -5.39
N GLN A 120 -6.88 -7.42 -5.40
CA GLN A 120 -7.09 -8.78 -5.90
C GLN A 120 -6.82 -8.89 -7.40
N PHE A 121 -7.22 -7.90 -8.19
CA PHE A 121 -6.90 -7.81 -9.62
C PHE A 121 -5.38 -7.85 -9.84
N TRP A 122 -4.62 -7.01 -9.13
CA TRP A 122 -3.16 -6.97 -9.25
C TRP A 122 -2.50 -8.26 -8.75
N ALA A 123 -3.00 -8.86 -7.68
CA ALA A 123 -2.53 -10.17 -7.24
C ALA A 123 -2.74 -11.26 -8.32
N GLN A 124 -3.90 -11.22 -9.00
CA GLN A 124 -4.15 -12.16 -10.10
C GLN A 124 -3.25 -11.89 -11.31
N VAL A 125 -3.02 -10.63 -11.67
CA VAL A 125 -2.07 -10.24 -12.72
C VAL A 125 -0.66 -10.78 -12.40
N CYS A 126 -0.20 -10.64 -11.15
CA CYS A 126 1.08 -11.20 -10.72
C CYS A 126 1.16 -12.72 -10.91
N LEU A 127 0.08 -13.44 -10.57
CA LEU A 127 0.00 -14.88 -10.78
C LEU A 127 0.05 -15.26 -12.26
N ASP A 128 -0.55 -14.46 -13.12
CA ASP A 128 -0.62 -14.76 -14.56
C ASP A 128 0.68 -14.46 -15.29
N THR A 129 1.42 -13.47 -14.83
CA THR A 129 2.72 -13.04 -15.40
C THR A 129 3.94 -13.61 -14.69
N ASN A 130 3.75 -14.45 -13.65
CA ASN A 130 4.81 -14.95 -12.77
C ASN A 130 5.66 -13.84 -12.14
N THR A 131 5.04 -12.71 -11.80
CA THR A 131 5.68 -11.55 -11.19
C THR A 131 5.52 -11.58 -9.67
N ALA A 132 6.55 -11.26 -8.92
CA ALA A 132 6.47 -11.16 -7.46
C ALA A 132 5.57 -9.99 -7.05
N PHE A 133 4.89 -10.13 -5.90
CA PHE A 133 3.95 -9.13 -5.42
C PHE A 133 4.30 -8.62 -4.03
N VAL A 134 4.44 -7.29 -3.89
CA VAL A 134 4.60 -6.61 -2.61
C VAL A 134 3.33 -5.80 -2.33
N ASN A 135 2.47 -6.33 -1.47
CA ASN A 135 1.22 -5.68 -1.11
C ASN A 135 1.41 -4.76 0.10
N CYS A 136 1.52 -3.46 -0.14
CA CYS A 136 1.63 -2.46 0.90
C CYS A 136 0.27 -2.04 1.48
N MET A 137 -0.83 -2.62 0.98
CA MET A 137 -2.20 -2.24 1.34
C MET A 137 -2.80 -3.15 2.41
N PRO A 138 -3.78 -2.66 3.19
CA PRO A 138 -4.49 -3.46 4.18
C PRO A 138 -5.57 -4.38 3.58
N ALA A 139 -5.51 -4.69 2.29
CA ALA A 139 -6.31 -5.73 1.65
C ALA A 139 -5.57 -7.06 1.79
N PHE A 140 -6.23 -8.09 2.36
CA PHE A 140 -5.56 -9.34 2.72
C PHE A 140 -5.33 -10.24 1.50
N ILE A 141 -4.09 -10.34 1.07
CA ILE A 141 -3.62 -11.25 0.01
C ILE A 141 -2.57 -12.20 0.60
N ALA A 142 -1.44 -11.68 1.12
CA ALA A 142 -0.38 -12.53 1.68
C ALA A 142 -0.84 -13.22 2.97
N SER A 143 -1.73 -12.60 3.74
CA SER A 143 -2.30 -13.14 4.98
C SER A 143 -3.53 -14.03 4.75
N ASP A 144 -4.11 -14.01 3.55
CA ASP A 144 -5.21 -14.90 3.17
C ASP A 144 -4.66 -16.25 2.70
N LYS A 145 -5.20 -17.35 3.26
CA LYS A 145 -4.68 -18.69 3.02
C LYS A 145 -4.87 -19.17 1.57
N GLU A 146 -5.97 -18.77 0.92
CA GLU A 146 -6.25 -19.21 -0.44
C GLU A 146 -5.34 -18.47 -1.43
N TRP A 147 -5.19 -17.16 -1.25
CA TRP A 147 -4.26 -16.38 -2.05
C TRP A 147 -2.80 -16.81 -1.84
N ALA A 148 -2.37 -16.94 -0.59
CA ALA A 148 -1.02 -17.40 -0.27
C ALA A 148 -0.72 -18.77 -0.88
N GLN A 149 -1.70 -19.69 -0.90
CA GLN A 149 -1.54 -21.00 -1.53
C GLN A 149 -1.35 -20.88 -3.06
N LYS A 150 -2.12 -20.02 -3.75
CA LYS A 150 -1.96 -19.80 -5.20
C LYS A 150 -0.55 -19.33 -5.56
N PHE A 151 0.02 -18.38 -4.78
CA PHE A 151 1.39 -17.91 -4.96
C PHE A 151 2.42 -19.02 -4.65
N THR A 152 2.18 -19.80 -3.60
CA THR A 152 3.05 -20.93 -3.24
C THR A 152 3.07 -22.00 -4.33
N ASP A 153 1.92 -22.37 -4.87
CA ASP A 153 1.79 -23.41 -5.92
C ASP A 153 2.53 -23.01 -7.20
N LYS A 154 2.60 -21.72 -7.49
CA LYS A 154 3.36 -21.18 -8.64
C LYS A 154 4.81 -20.82 -8.29
N ASN A 155 5.23 -20.97 -7.04
CA ASN A 155 6.56 -20.56 -6.55
C ASN A 155 6.86 -19.07 -6.83
N ILE A 156 5.84 -18.21 -6.68
CA ILE A 156 5.96 -16.76 -6.87
C ILE A 156 6.07 -16.11 -5.49
N PRO A 157 7.08 -15.26 -5.24
CA PRO A 157 7.21 -14.53 -3.98
C PRO A 157 6.06 -13.55 -3.77
N ILE A 158 5.52 -13.53 -2.53
CA ILE A 158 4.57 -12.52 -2.08
C ILE A 158 4.96 -12.01 -0.70
N ILE A 159 4.87 -10.70 -0.51
CA ILE A 159 5.07 -10.02 0.78
C ILE A 159 3.87 -9.09 1.02
N GLY A 160 3.31 -9.11 2.18
CA GLY A 160 2.20 -8.24 2.62
C GLY A 160 1.73 -8.66 4.02
N ASP A 161 0.70 -8.13 4.50
CA ASP A 161 -0.10 -7.03 3.96
C ASP A 161 0.09 -5.80 4.86
N ASP A 162 -0.32 -4.61 4.36
CA ASP A 162 -0.37 -3.37 5.15
C ASP A 162 1.00 -2.89 5.65
N ILE A 163 1.77 -2.22 4.79
CA ILE A 163 3.06 -1.64 5.15
C ILE A 163 2.94 -0.69 6.35
N LYS A 164 3.85 -0.83 7.30
CA LYS A 164 3.91 0.05 8.46
C LYS A 164 4.85 1.21 8.22
N GLY A 165 4.48 2.40 8.70
CA GLY A 165 5.41 3.52 8.80
C GLY A 165 6.59 3.16 9.70
N GLN A 166 7.75 3.77 9.46
CA GLN A 166 8.97 3.54 10.24
C GLN A 166 8.78 3.89 11.72
N VAL A 167 8.16 5.04 11.99
CA VAL A 167 7.71 5.47 13.32
C VAL A 167 6.33 6.09 13.15
N GLY A 168 5.29 5.25 13.20
CA GLY A 168 3.90 5.68 13.10
C GLY A 168 3.13 5.31 14.36
N ALA A 169 1.89 5.75 14.44
CA ALA A 169 1.02 5.51 15.61
C ALA A 169 0.94 4.02 15.97
N THR A 170 0.83 3.14 14.98
CA THR A 170 0.79 1.68 15.21
C THR A 170 2.10 1.16 15.81
N ILE A 171 3.26 1.63 15.32
CA ILE A 171 4.57 1.20 15.85
C ILE A 171 4.74 1.66 17.29
N VAL A 172 4.41 2.91 17.58
CA VAL A 172 4.46 3.45 18.96
C VAL A 172 3.53 2.67 19.88
N HIS A 173 2.29 2.45 19.48
CA HIS A 173 1.29 1.71 20.27
C HIS A 173 1.75 0.28 20.57
N ARG A 174 2.23 -0.46 19.57
CA ARG A 174 2.80 -1.80 19.75
C ARG A 174 3.96 -1.82 20.74
N THR A 175 4.88 -0.88 20.60
CA THR A 175 6.06 -0.78 21.46
C THR A 175 5.66 -0.52 22.91
N LEU A 176 4.70 0.38 23.15
CA LEU A 176 4.19 0.65 24.49
C LEU A 176 3.43 -0.53 25.08
N ALA A 177 2.58 -1.20 24.28
CA ALA A 177 1.87 -2.41 24.70
C ALA A 177 2.86 -3.50 25.12
N ARG A 178 3.85 -3.77 24.31
CA ARG A 178 4.91 -4.73 24.61
C ARG A 178 5.71 -4.35 25.85
N LEU A 179 6.07 -3.07 25.99
CA LEU A 179 6.79 -2.58 27.19
C LEU A 179 5.99 -2.87 28.46
N CYS A 180 4.67 -2.63 28.47
CA CYS A 180 3.80 -2.94 29.60
C CYS A 180 3.80 -4.44 29.91
N ASP A 181 3.62 -5.26 28.88
CA ASP A 181 3.59 -6.72 29.00
C ASP A 181 4.92 -7.27 29.60
N GLU A 182 6.06 -6.87 29.02
CA GLU A 182 7.41 -7.26 29.47
C GLU A 182 7.72 -6.77 30.89
N ARG A 183 7.09 -5.68 31.35
CA ARG A 183 7.25 -5.16 32.73
C ARG A 183 6.24 -5.74 33.70
N GLY A 184 5.39 -6.68 33.29
CA GLY A 184 4.36 -7.29 34.12
C GLY A 184 3.23 -6.34 34.49
N THR A 185 3.02 -5.28 33.72
CA THR A 185 1.94 -4.32 33.94
C THR A 185 0.74 -4.75 33.09
N LYS A 186 -0.38 -5.02 33.74
CA LYS A 186 -1.61 -5.39 33.04
C LYS A 186 -2.22 -4.15 32.38
N ILE A 187 -2.45 -4.23 31.06
CA ILE A 187 -3.23 -3.25 30.32
C ILE A 187 -4.71 -3.63 30.47
N GLU A 188 -5.52 -2.72 30.97
CA GLU A 188 -6.97 -2.93 31.06
C GLU A 188 -7.67 -2.42 29.82
N LYS A 189 -7.28 -1.24 29.32
CA LYS A 189 -7.84 -0.61 28.11
C LYS A 189 -6.77 0.16 27.37
N THR A 190 -6.91 0.24 26.06
CA THR A 190 -6.02 1.06 25.23
C THR A 190 -6.75 1.77 24.12
N TYR A 191 -6.29 2.98 23.82
CA TYR A 191 -6.88 3.87 22.83
C TYR A 191 -5.80 4.41 21.90
N GLN A 192 -6.09 4.38 20.59
CA GLN A 192 -5.32 5.07 19.56
C GLN A 192 -6.25 5.91 18.69
N ILE A 193 -5.99 7.20 18.64
CA ILE A 193 -6.67 8.15 17.77
C ILE A 193 -5.63 8.74 16.82
N ASN A 194 -5.96 8.81 15.53
CA ASN A 194 -5.07 9.35 14.50
C ASN A 194 -5.73 10.58 13.86
N VAL A 195 -4.93 11.61 13.63
CA VAL A 195 -5.35 12.85 12.96
C VAL A 195 -4.32 13.22 11.92
N GLY A 196 -4.73 13.58 10.72
CA GLY A 196 -3.83 13.99 9.64
C GLY A 196 -4.54 14.78 8.55
N GLY A 197 -3.76 15.43 7.70
CA GLY A 197 -4.25 16.35 6.66
C GLY A 197 -3.95 15.89 5.22
N ASN A 198 -3.55 14.66 4.99
CA ASN A 198 -3.29 14.15 3.64
C ASN A 198 -4.51 13.46 3.01
N THR A 199 -4.42 13.14 1.73
CA THR A 199 -5.51 12.54 0.96
C THR A 199 -5.89 11.14 1.47
N ASP A 200 -4.95 10.37 2.04
CA ASP A 200 -5.24 9.07 2.64
C ASP A 200 -6.12 9.23 3.90
N PHE A 201 -5.84 10.22 4.76
CA PHE A 201 -6.71 10.52 5.90
C PHE A 201 -8.11 10.99 5.47
N LEU A 202 -8.19 11.78 4.41
CA LEU A 202 -9.47 12.19 3.85
C LEU A 202 -10.25 10.99 3.30
N ASN A 203 -9.61 10.08 2.58
CA ASN A 203 -10.22 8.83 2.09
C ASN A 203 -10.69 7.93 3.24
N MET A 204 -9.96 7.89 4.34
CA MET A 204 -10.30 7.12 5.53
C MET A 204 -11.50 7.67 6.34
N LYS A 205 -12.09 8.80 5.97
CA LYS A 205 -13.39 9.23 6.52
C LYS A 205 -14.55 8.34 6.08
N GLU A 206 -14.40 7.61 4.98
CA GLU A 206 -15.37 6.62 4.51
C GLU A 206 -15.22 5.32 5.30
N GLN A 207 -16.14 5.09 6.25
CA GLN A 207 -16.02 4.01 7.24
C GLN A 207 -16.05 2.61 6.61
N GLU A 208 -16.76 2.44 5.51
CA GLU A 208 -16.85 1.16 4.80
C GLU A 208 -15.51 0.72 4.23
N ARG A 209 -14.62 1.65 3.90
CA ARG A 209 -13.28 1.39 3.40
C ARG A 209 -12.26 1.00 4.48
N LEU A 210 -12.63 1.12 5.75
CA LEU A 210 -11.70 0.95 6.88
C LEU A 210 -11.67 -0.44 7.50
N VAL A 211 -12.54 -1.35 7.09
CA VAL A 211 -12.74 -2.64 7.79
C VAL A 211 -11.41 -3.40 7.93
N SER A 212 -10.75 -3.70 6.83
CA SER A 212 -9.48 -4.45 6.85
C SER A 212 -8.37 -3.70 7.58
N LYS A 213 -8.29 -2.38 7.43
CA LYS A 213 -7.30 -1.55 8.13
C LYS A 213 -7.49 -1.54 9.65
N ARG A 214 -8.73 -1.54 10.13
CA ARG A 214 -9.03 -1.63 11.58
C ARG A 214 -8.62 -2.97 12.15
N ILE A 215 -8.92 -4.06 11.46
CA ILE A 215 -8.49 -5.41 11.84
C ILE A 215 -6.96 -5.47 11.92
N SER A 216 -6.26 -5.05 10.89
CA SER A 216 -4.80 -5.04 10.84
C SER A 216 -4.17 -4.26 11.99
N LYS A 217 -4.68 -3.06 12.29
CA LYS A 217 -4.16 -2.22 13.40
C LYS A 217 -4.43 -2.85 14.76
N THR A 218 -5.61 -3.40 14.99
CA THR A 218 -5.98 -4.04 16.25
C THR A 218 -5.12 -5.27 16.49
N GLU A 219 -5.02 -6.17 15.51
CA GLU A 219 -4.18 -7.37 15.60
C GLU A 219 -2.69 -7.02 15.79
N SER A 220 -2.25 -5.93 15.21
CA SER A 220 -0.87 -5.44 15.39
C SER A 220 -0.54 -5.15 16.84
N VAL A 221 -1.48 -4.64 17.64
CA VAL A 221 -1.31 -4.38 19.08
C VAL A 221 -1.51 -5.66 19.88
N GLN A 222 -2.59 -6.41 19.60
CA GLN A 222 -2.92 -7.66 20.27
C GLN A 222 -1.77 -8.69 20.23
N SER A 223 -1.05 -8.74 19.10
CA SER A 223 0.10 -9.64 18.91
C SER A 223 1.29 -9.35 19.82
N GLN A 224 1.29 -8.23 20.54
CA GLN A 224 2.36 -7.85 21.48
C GLN A 224 2.04 -8.21 22.93
N LEU A 225 0.87 -8.71 23.20
CA LEU A 225 0.40 -9.01 24.55
C LEU A 225 0.39 -10.52 24.77
N THR A 226 0.86 -10.95 25.93
CA THR A 226 0.75 -12.35 26.40
C THR A 226 -0.71 -12.73 26.59
N ASP A 227 -1.48 -11.84 27.26
CA ASP A 227 -2.91 -11.97 27.43
C ASP A 227 -3.63 -10.99 26.49
N ARG A 228 -4.44 -11.51 25.57
CA ARG A 228 -5.22 -10.66 24.66
C ARG A 228 -6.25 -9.84 25.44
N LEU A 229 -6.45 -8.60 25.00
CA LEU A 229 -7.54 -7.77 25.48
C LEU A 229 -8.86 -8.19 24.82
N ASP A 230 -9.96 -8.04 25.55
CA ASP A 230 -11.30 -8.13 24.96
C ASP A 230 -11.46 -7.01 23.90
N ASP A 231 -12.25 -7.28 22.87
CA ASP A 231 -12.43 -6.33 21.73
C ASP A 231 -12.95 -4.96 22.17
N ASP A 232 -13.75 -4.90 23.24
CA ASP A 232 -14.26 -3.65 23.84
C ASP A 232 -13.18 -2.87 24.61
N ASN A 233 -12.04 -3.47 24.88
CA ASN A 233 -10.95 -2.88 25.65
C ASN A 233 -9.78 -2.39 24.78
N ILE A 234 -9.88 -2.59 23.48
CA ILE A 234 -8.89 -2.08 22.51
C ILE A 234 -9.59 -1.22 21.44
N TYR A 235 -9.23 0.03 21.38
CA TYR A 235 -9.75 0.93 20.37
C TYR A 235 -8.63 1.53 19.54
N VAL A 236 -8.64 1.20 18.24
CA VAL A 236 -7.83 1.88 17.25
C VAL A 236 -8.78 2.64 16.35
N GLY A 237 -8.93 3.91 16.66
CA GLY A 237 -9.95 4.76 16.09
C GLY A 237 -9.83 5.01 14.60
N PRO A 238 -10.89 5.52 14.00
CA PRO A 238 -10.83 6.07 12.66
C PRO A 238 -9.80 7.20 12.64
N SER A 239 -9.26 7.43 11.47
CA SER A 239 -8.46 8.62 11.22
C SER A 239 -9.38 9.81 11.01
N ASP A 240 -9.05 10.95 11.60
CA ASP A 240 -9.75 12.19 11.34
C ASP A 240 -8.88 13.11 10.47
N PHE A 241 -9.56 13.98 9.72
CA PHE A 241 -8.92 14.88 8.77
C PHE A 241 -9.01 16.31 9.26
N ILE A 242 -7.88 17.04 9.24
CA ILE A 242 -7.75 18.47 9.57
C ILE A 242 -7.16 19.25 8.40
#